data_a90770ebef05cbff12370efe1075bf77
#
_entry.id   a90770ebef05cbff12370efe1075bf77
#
_cell.length_a   1.000
_cell.length_b   1.000
_cell.length_c   1.000
_cell.angle_alpha   90.00
_cell.angle_beta   90.00
_cell.angle_gamma   90.00
#
_symmetry.space_group_name_H-M   'P 1'
#
loop_
_entity.id
_entity.type
_entity.pdbx_description
1 polymer ?
#
loop_
_entity_poly.entity_id
_entity_poly.type
_entity_poly.pdbx_seq_one_letter_code
_entity_poly.pdbx_strand_id
1 'polypeptide(L)'
;MNSKITLITGGSRGLGRNAALALARQGSGILLTYRSQETEAAEVVAEIERLGGQAAALQLDVGESMSFEGFAAQVRQLLQLKWQRQSFDFLVNNAGVGIHALVTDTSETQFDQLVNVHLKGPFFLTQKLLPLMADGGRILNVSSGLTRFTHPGYGAYAAMKGAIEVLSKYMAKELGARGIAVNSIAPGAIETDFGGGTVRDNAQLNQFLAAQTALGRVGVPDDIGPAIAMLLSDGARWINGQRIEASGGMFL
;
A
#
# COMPACT_ATOMS: atom_id res chain seq x y z
N MET A 1 -3.86 1.30 26.89
CA MET A 1 -2.84 1.61 25.85
C MET A 1 -3.55 2.31 24.71
N ASN A 2 -3.05 3.47 24.26
CA ASN A 2 -3.64 4.12 23.07
C ASN A 2 -3.45 3.21 21.87
N SER A 3 -4.54 2.86 21.17
CA SER A 3 -4.46 2.05 19.96
C SER A 3 -3.64 2.76 18.88
N LYS A 4 -2.84 2.01 18.13
CA LYS A 4 -2.10 2.54 16.98
C LYS A 4 -3.09 2.99 15.90
N ILE A 5 -2.75 4.01 15.12
CA ILE A 5 -3.55 4.49 14.00
C ILE A 5 -2.75 4.29 12.72
N THR A 6 -3.37 3.65 11.74
CA THR A 6 -2.78 3.38 10.43
C THR A 6 -3.52 4.16 9.34
N LEU A 7 -2.77 4.93 8.55
CA LEU A 7 -3.26 5.53 7.31
C LEU A 7 -2.89 4.62 6.14
N ILE A 8 -3.89 4.23 5.33
CA ILE A 8 -3.73 3.32 4.19
C ILE A 8 -4.26 3.99 2.93
N THR A 9 -3.40 4.19 1.93
CA THR A 9 -3.86 4.71 0.64
C THR A 9 -4.47 3.60 -0.21
N GLY A 10 -5.61 3.88 -0.88
CA GLY A 10 -6.32 2.90 -1.69
C GLY A 10 -6.89 1.74 -0.87
N GLY A 11 -7.53 2.05 0.27
CA GLY A 11 -8.04 1.07 1.23
C GLY A 11 -9.45 0.55 0.95
N SER A 12 -10.14 0.99 -0.10
CA SER A 12 -11.53 0.61 -0.38
C SER A 12 -11.68 -0.82 -0.93
N ARG A 13 -10.64 -1.38 -1.55
CA ARG A 13 -10.68 -2.73 -2.15
C ARG A 13 -9.30 -3.41 -2.18
N GLY A 14 -9.26 -4.66 -2.65
CA GLY A 14 -8.04 -5.41 -2.90
C GLY A 14 -7.13 -5.53 -1.68
N LEU A 15 -5.83 -5.33 -1.88
CA LEU A 15 -4.82 -5.45 -0.82
C LEU A 15 -5.01 -4.42 0.29
N GLY A 16 -5.38 -3.17 -0.07
CA GLY A 16 -5.59 -2.10 0.90
C GLY A 16 -6.75 -2.38 1.85
N ARG A 17 -7.89 -2.88 1.33
CA ARG A 17 -9.02 -3.32 2.16
C ARG A 17 -8.61 -4.47 3.09
N ASN A 18 -7.93 -5.46 2.55
CA ASN A 18 -7.51 -6.62 3.34
C ASN A 18 -6.52 -6.22 4.45
N ALA A 19 -5.55 -5.34 4.14
CA ALA A 19 -4.64 -4.79 5.13
C ALA A 19 -5.38 -3.97 6.22
N ALA A 20 -6.38 -3.15 5.83
CA ALA A 20 -7.19 -2.40 6.77
C ALA A 20 -7.91 -3.32 7.76
N LEU A 21 -8.54 -4.38 7.27
CA LEU A 21 -9.22 -5.37 8.11
C LEU A 21 -8.26 -6.16 9.00
N ALA A 22 -7.10 -6.57 8.47
CA ALA A 22 -6.10 -7.30 9.25
C ALA A 22 -5.54 -6.44 10.41
N LEU A 23 -5.25 -5.17 10.15
CA LEU A 23 -4.77 -4.22 11.16
C LEU A 23 -5.86 -3.88 12.19
N ALA A 24 -7.11 -3.69 11.75
CA ALA A 24 -8.23 -3.46 12.65
C ALA A 24 -8.44 -4.61 13.63
N ARG A 25 -8.33 -5.87 13.17
CA ARG A 25 -8.39 -7.06 14.04
C ARG A 25 -7.27 -7.10 15.09
N GLN A 26 -6.15 -6.42 14.85
CA GLN A 26 -5.06 -6.23 15.82
C GLN A 26 -5.25 -5.00 16.72
N GLY A 27 -6.40 -4.32 16.63
CA GLY A 27 -6.73 -3.17 17.45
C GLY A 27 -6.21 -1.83 16.93
N SER A 28 -5.74 -1.76 15.68
CA SER A 28 -5.38 -0.49 15.04
C SER A 28 -6.62 0.31 14.63
N GLY A 29 -6.64 1.62 14.91
CA GLY A 29 -7.55 2.55 14.26
C GLY A 29 -7.16 2.72 12.79
N ILE A 30 -8.14 2.78 11.89
CA ILE A 30 -7.88 2.80 10.44
C ILE A 30 -8.37 4.10 9.82
N LEU A 31 -7.47 4.83 9.18
CA LEU A 31 -7.80 5.89 8.24
C LEU A 31 -7.46 5.38 6.84
N LEU A 32 -8.45 5.10 6.03
CA LEU A 32 -8.25 4.63 4.66
C LEU A 32 -8.58 5.71 3.64
N THR A 33 -7.98 5.62 2.45
CA THR A 33 -8.36 6.52 1.36
C THR A 33 -8.94 5.76 0.18
N TYR A 34 -9.77 6.47 -0.59
CA TYR A 34 -10.33 6.02 -1.87
C TYR A 34 -10.21 7.12 -2.92
N ARG A 35 -10.17 6.78 -4.20
CA ARG A 35 -10.17 7.77 -5.29
C ARG A 35 -11.60 8.13 -5.72
N SER A 36 -12.38 7.14 -6.13
CA SER A 36 -13.73 7.30 -6.66
C SER A 36 -14.76 6.35 -6.06
N GLN A 37 -14.34 5.32 -5.34
CA GLN A 37 -15.20 4.26 -4.80
C GLN A 37 -15.58 4.56 -3.35
N GLU A 38 -16.42 5.57 -3.16
CA GLU A 38 -16.87 6.01 -1.84
C GLU A 38 -17.69 4.95 -1.12
N THR A 39 -18.62 4.30 -1.84
CA THR A 39 -19.48 3.25 -1.27
C THR A 39 -18.64 2.07 -0.75
N GLU A 40 -17.68 1.58 -1.55
CA GLU A 40 -16.79 0.51 -1.13
C GLU A 40 -15.96 0.91 0.10
N ALA A 41 -15.49 2.16 0.16
CA ALA A 41 -14.76 2.68 1.31
C ALA A 41 -15.64 2.74 2.56
N ALA A 42 -16.90 3.17 2.43
CA ALA A 42 -17.87 3.20 3.52
C ALA A 42 -18.19 1.78 4.04
N GLU A 43 -18.29 0.78 3.15
CA GLU A 43 -18.48 -0.63 3.52
C GLU A 43 -17.31 -1.16 4.35
N VAL A 44 -16.05 -0.82 3.99
CA VAL A 44 -14.87 -1.21 4.77
C VAL A 44 -14.90 -0.55 6.15
N VAL A 45 -15.25 0.71 6.25
CA VAL A 45 -15.41 1.41 7.54
C VAL A 45 -16.45 0.71 8.40
N ALA A 46 -17.64 0.44 7.85
CA ALA A 46 -18.72 -0.24 8.55
C ALA A 46 -18.32 -1.67 9.01
N GLU A 47 -17.54 -2.39 8.20
CA GLU A 47 -17.03 -3.72 8.57
C GLU A 47 -16.07 -3.63 9.75
N ILE A 48 -15.15 -2.67 9.76
CA ILE A 48 -14.21 -2.45 10.87
C ILE A 48 -14.98 -2.06 12.15
N GLU A 49 -15.99 -1.21 12.04
CA GLU A 49 -16.80 -0.80 13.19
C GLU A 49 -17.63 -1.97 13.76
N ARG A 50 -18.15 -2.87 12.91
CA ARG A 50 -18.79 -4.12 13.36
C ARG A 50 -17.81 -5.06 14.09
N LEU A 51 -16.52 -5.01 13.79
CA LEU A 51 -15.47 -5.73 14.51
C LEU A 51 -15.06 -5.05 15.83
N GLY A 52 -15.71 -3.93 16.19
CA GLY A 52 -15.39 -3.15 17.40
C GLY A 52 -14.21 -2.20 17.23
N GLY A 53 -13.69 -2.02 16.01
CA GLY A 53 -12.62 -1.08 15.69
C GLY A 53 -13.13 0.34 15.41
N GLN A 54 -12.20 1.26 15.18
CA GLN A 54 -12.49 2.61 14.72
C GLN A 54 -11.90 2.81 13.34
N ALA A 55 -12.69 3.29 12.39
CA ALA A 55 -12.21 3.59 11.04
C ALA A 55 -12.86 4.85 10.47
N ALA A 56 -12.16 5.48 9.53
CA ALA A 56 -12.69 6.57 8.73
C ALA A 56 -12.12 6.50 7.31
N ALA A 57 -12.84 7.06 6.34
CA ALA A 57 -12.43 7.15 4.95
C ALA A 57 -12.31 8.61 4.51
N LEU A 58 -11.30 8.92 3.70
CA LEU A 58 -11.13 10.22 3.05
C LEU A 58 -10.88 10.02 1.55
N GLN A 59 -11.39 10.94 0.73
CA GLN A 59 -11.09 10.93 -0.68
C GLN A 59 -9.66 11.43 -0.94
N LEU A 60 -8.91 10.71 -1.77
CA LEU A 60 -7.58 11.11 -2.22
C LEU A 60 -7.25 10.46 -3.56
N ASP A 61 -6.89 11.26 -4.56
CA ASP A 61 -6.14 10.79 -5.72
C ASP A 61 -4.64 10.98 -5.46
N VAL A 62 -3.91 9.89 -5.31
CA VAL A 62 -2.46 9.93 -5.06
C VAL A 62 -1.65 10.39 -6.28
N GLY A 63 -2.28 10.49 -7.46
CA GLY A 63 -1.68 11.09 -8.66
C GLY A 63 -1.69 12.62 -8.65
N GLU A 64 -2.48 13.26 -7.77
CA GLU A 64 -2.73 14.71 -7.74
C GLU A 64 -2.02 15.39 -6.57
N SER A 65 -0.70 15.55 -6.67
CA SER A 65 0.15 16.05 -5.57
C SER A 65 -0.24 17.44 -5.05
N MET A 66 -0.89 18.27 -5.86
CA MET A 66 -1.37 19.60 -5.45
C MET A 66 -2.47 19.51 -4.36
N SER A 67 -3.18 18.39 -4.24
CA SER A 67 -4.22 18.18 -3.24
C SER A 67 -3.68 17.81 -1.84
N PHE A 68 -2.41 17.43 -1.72
CA PHE A 68 -1.87 16.81 -0.51
C PHE A 68 -1.80 17.73 0.72
N GLU A 69 -1.62 19.03 0.53
CA GLU A 69 -1.67 19.99 1.64
C GLU A 69 -3.06 20.03 2.28
N GLY A 70 -4.09 20.15 1.44
CA GLY A 70 -5.50 20.11 1.90
C GLY A 70 -5.85 18.75 2.53
N PHE A 71 -5.36 17.67 1.95
CA PHE A 71 -5.55 16.33 2.50
C PHE A 71 -4.90 16.18 3.89
N ALA A 72 -3.67 16.66 4.08
CA ALA A 72 -3.01 16.63 5.39
C ALA A 72 -3.79 17.43 6.45
N ALA A 73 -4.39 18.55 6.08
CA ALA A 73 -5.27 19.30 6.97
C ALA A 73 -6.52 18.50 7.38
N GLN A 74 -7.15 17.79 6.44
CA GLN A 74 -8.28 16.89 6.73
C GLN A 74 -7.88 15.74 7.65
N VAL A 75 -6.71 15.12 7.41
CA VAL A 75 -6.16 14.07 8.29
C VAL A 75 -5.98 14.58 9.71
N ARG A 76 -5.38 15.78 9.89
CA ARG A 76 -5.21 16.40 11.22
C ARG A 76 -6.53 16.58 11.94
N GLN A 77 -7.53 17.13 11.25
CA GLN A 77 -8.87 17.33 11.83
C GLN A 77 -9.50 15.99 12.23
N LEU A 78 -9.41 15.00 11.37
CA LEU A 78 -10.01 13.68 11.61
C LEU A 78 -9.35 12.94 12.76
N LEU A 79 -8.01 13.00 12.88
CA LEU A 79 -7.28 12.46 14.02
C LEU A 79 -7.79 13.04 15.35
N GLN A 80 -8.00 14.35 15.40
CA GLN A 80 -8.52 15.02 16.59
C GLN A 80 -9.96 14.62 16.90
N LEU A 81 -10.83 14.62 15.88
CA LEU A 81 -12.27 14.37 16.08
C LEU A 81 -12.56 12.90 16.45
N LYS A 82 -11.93 11.94 15.77
CA LYS A 82 -12.28 10.52 15.92
C LYS A 82 -11.44 9.81 16.98
N TRP A 83 -10.15 10.15 17.10
CA TRP A 83 -9.22 9.47 18.01
C TRP A 83 -8.68 10.34 19.14
N GLN A 84 -9.03 11.63 19.17
CA GLN A 84 -8.51 12.61 20.17
C GLN A 84 -6.97 12.63 20.16
N ARG A 85 -6.36 12.45 18.98
CA ARG A 85 -4.92 12.43 18.75
C ARG A 85 -4.50 13.51 17.76
N GLN A 86 -3.22 13.89 17.83
CA GLN A 86 -2.59 14.84 16.89
C GLN A 86 -1.74 14.12 15.84
N SER A 87 -1.50 12.82 16.01
CA SER A 87 -0.64 12.02 15.13
C SER A 87 -1.19 10.62 14.89
N PHE A 88 -0.85 10.04 13.75
CA PHE A 88 -1.01 8.62 13.45
C PHE A 88 0.34 7.91 13.53
N ASP A 89 0.33 6.57 13.57
CA ASP A 89 1.54 5.78 13.82
C ASP A 89 2.10 5.14 12.55
N PHE A 90 1.25 4.65 11.64
CA PHE A 90 1.70 3.87 10.49
C PHE A 90 1.12 4.41 9.18
N LEU A 91 1.97 4.45 8.14
CA LEU A 91 1.58 4.80 6.77
C LEU A 91 1.78 3.59 5.86
N VAL A 92 0.73 3.20 5.13
CA VAL A 92 0.81 2.20 4.06
C VAL A 92 0.53 2.88 2.72
N ASN A 93 1.57 3.09 1.93
CA ASN A 93 1.46 3.55 0.54
C ASN A 93 1.11 2.35 -0.35
N ASN A 94 -0.20 2.07 -0.46
CA ASN A 94 -0.72 0.92 -1.20
C ASN A 94 -1.42 1.33 -2.51
N ALA A 95 -2.00 2.51 -2.61
CA ALA A 95 -2.71 2.95 -3.81
C ALA A 95 -1.85 2.74 -5.08
N GLY A 96 -2.46 2.20 -6.13
CA GLY A 96 -1.75 1.89 -7.35
C GLY A 96 -2.68 1.57 -8.51
N VAL A 97 -2.12 1.65 -9.72
CA VAL A 97 -2.78 1.27 -10.98
C VAL A 97 -1.86 0.32 -11.75
N GLY A 98 -2.46 -0.64 -12.46
CA GLY A 98 -1.74 -1.51 -13.39
C GLY A 98 -1.96 -1.04 -14.82
N ILE A 99 -0.88 -0.78 -15.54
CA ILE A 99 -0.91 -0.52 -16.98
C ILE A 99 -0.06 -1.58 -17.64
N HIS A 100 -0.64 -2.30 -18.59
CA HIS A 100 0.05 -3.29 -19.40
C HIS A 100 0.28 -2.70 -20.80
N ALA A 101 1.54 -2.41 -21.13
CA ALA A 101 1.97 -1.95 -22.45
C ALA A 101 3.44 -2.34 -22.65
N LEU A 102 3.80 -2.80 -23.85
CA LEU A 102 5.20 -3.05 -24.21
C LEU A 102 5.99 -1.73 -24.21
N VAL A 103 7.30 -1.80 -24.07
CA VAL A 103 8.17 -0.61 -24.12
C VAL A 103 7.98 0.18 -25.43
N THR A 104 7.75 -0.53 -26.52
CA THR A 104 7.49 0.06 -27.86
C THR A 104 6.16 0.80 -27.95
N ASP A 105 5.18 0.48 -27.08
CA ASP A 105 3.78 0.91 -27.21
C ASP A 105 3.33 1.77 -26.03
N THR A 106 4.18 1.88 -24.98
CA THR A 106 3.87 2.70 -23.82
C THR A 106 3.84 4.18 -24.22
N SER A 107 2.68 4.82 -24.08
CA SER A 107 2.55 6.26 -24.32
C SER A 107 3.14 7.07 -23.16
N GLU A 108 3.57 8.30 -23.45
CA GLU A 108 4.03 9.26 -22.45
C GLU A 108 2.98 9.49 -21.35
N THR A 109 1.71 9.62 -21.73
CA THR A 109 0.60 9.76 -20.78
C THR A 109 0.49 8.57 -19.81
N GLN A 110 0.65 7.33 -20.31
CA GLN A 110 0.65 6.14 -19.46
C GLN A 110 1.86 6.12 -18.53
N PHE A 111 3.02 6.49 -19.03
CA PHE A 111 4.25 6.58 -18.25
C PHE A 111 4.12 7.62 -17.14
N ASP A 112 3.65 8.82 -17.46
CA ASP A 112 3.43 9.90 -16.50
C ASP A 112 2.41 9.53 -15.42
N GLN A 113 1.34 8.83 -15.80
CA GLN A 113 0.38 8.31 -14.84
C GLN A 113 1.04 7.34 -13.84
N LEU A 114 1.89 6.43 -14.33
CA LEU A 114 2.63 5.51 -13.47
C LEU A 114 3.62 6.25 -12.55
N VAL A 115 4.35 7.24 -13.06
CA VAL A 115 5.23 8.11 -12.27
C VAL A 115 4.44 8.82 -11.18
N ASN A 116 3.33 9.46 -11.54
CA ASN A 116 2.53 10.24 -10.61
C ASN A 116 1.96 9.37 -9.48
N VAL A 117 1.40 8.20 -9.81
CA VAL A 117 0.74 7.34 -8.82
C VAL A 117 1.74 6.54 -7.98
N HIS A 118 2.82 6.01 -8.58
CA HIS A 118 3.68 5.03 -7.90
C HIS A 118 4.96 5.59 -7.31
N LEU A 119 5.39 6.79 -7.72
CA LEU A 119 6.63 7.40 -7.24
C LEU A 119 6.40 8.80 -6.67
N LYS A 120 5.91 9.73 -7.48
CA LYS A 120 5.68 11.12 -7.07
C LYS A 120 4.65 11.22 -5.95
N GLY A 121 3.54 10.48 -6.07
CA GLY A 121 2.48 10.42 -5.06
C GLY A 121 3.00 9.97 -3.71
N PRO A 122 3.55 8.76 -3.56
CA PRO A 122 4.11 8.29 -2.29
C PRO A 122 5.19 9.21 -1.72
N PHE A 123 6.05 9.80 -2.55
CA PHE A 123 7.09 10.72 -2.10
C PHE A 123 6.49 11.97 -1.44
N PHE A 124 5.69 12.73 -2.18
CA PHE A 124 5.16 14.01 -1.70
C PHE A 124 4.04 13.84 -0.67
N LEU A 125 3.22 12.79 -0.79
CA LEU A 125 2.23 12.49 0.24
C LEU A 125 2.91 12.17 1.57
N THR A 126 3.93 11.31 1.57
CA THR A 126 4.72 11.02 2.78
C THR A 126 5.31 12.31 3.35
N GLN A 127 5.93 13.15 2.52
CA GLN A 127 6.51 14.43 2.96
C GLN A 127 5.46 15.32 3.67
N LYS A 128 4.24 15.43 3.14
CA LYS A 128 3.17 16.23 3.72
C LYS A 128 2.58 15.62 5.00
N LEU A 129 2.60 14.30 5.10
CA LEU A 129 2.07 13.57 6.25
C LEU A 129 3.10 13.39 7.40
N LEU A 130 4.40 13.48 7.14
CA LEU A 130 5.45 13.32 8.15
C LEU A 130 5.28 14.19 9.40
N PRO A 131 4.81 15.46 9.33
CA PRO A 131 4.54 16.27 10.54
C PRO A 131 3.39 15.72 11.41
N LEU A 132 2.52 14.88 10.84
CA LEU A 132 1.41 14.22 11.53
C LEU A 132 1.73 12.78 11.95
N MET A 133 2.93 12.30 11.67
CA MET A 133 3.34 10.95 12.01
C MET A 133 4.08 10.94 13.35
N ALA A 134 3.70 10.02 14.23
CA ALA A 134 4.35 9.84 15.51
C ALA A 134 5.79 9.29 15.37
N ASP A 135 6.69 9.69 16.26
CA ASP A 135 8.01 9.07 16.37
C ASP A 135 7.88 7.59 16.76
N GLY A 136 8.80 6.76 16.30
CA GLY A 136 8.70 5.31 16.44
C GLY A 136 7.68 4.66 15.52
N GLY A 137 7.13 5.40 14.56
CA GLY A 137 6.18 4.93 13.57
C GLY A 137 6.78 4.01 12.52
N ARG A 138 5.96 3.57 11.56
CA ARG A 138 6.41 2.75 10.42
C ARG A 138 5.76 3.17 9.12
N ILE A 139 6.54 3.15 8.04
CA ILE A 139 6.07 3.37 6.67
C ILE A 139 6.27 2.07 5.90
N LEU A 140 5.23 1.60 5.23
CA LEU A 140 5.30 0.45 4.35
C LEU A 140 4.86 0.85 2.93
N ASN A 141 5.78 0.72 1.98
CA ASN A 141 5.51 0.98 0.56
C ASN A 141 5.19 -0.34 -0.14
N VAL A 142 4.07 -0.42 -0.84
CA VAL A 142 3.72 -1.61 -1.61
C VAL A 142 4.44 -1.57 -2.96
N SER A 143 5.43 -2.46 -3.10
CA SER A 143 6.19 -2.72 -4.33
C SER A 143 5.55 -3.84 -5.15
N SER A 144 6.34 -4.64 -5.83
CA SER A 144 5.90 -5.78 -6.65
C SER A 144 7.03 -6.80 -6.82
N GLY A 145 6.70 -8.06 -6.97
CA GLY A 145 7.63 -9.11 -7.43
C GLY A 145 8.26 -8.80 -8.80
N LEU A 146 7.60 -8.02 -9.63
CA LEU A 146 8.08 -7.60 -10.97
C LEU A 146 9.37 -6.75 -10.93
N THR A 147 9.85 -6.36 -9.77
CA THR A 147 11.19 -5.75 -9.61
C THR A 147 12.31 -6.78 -9.59
N ARG A 148 12.00 -8.05 -9.33
CA ARG A 148 12.96 -9.17 -9.26
C ARG A 148 12.91 -10.06 -10.50
N PHE A 149 11.70 -10.33 -10.99
CA PHE A 149 11.49 -11.09 -12.23
C PHE A 149 10.72 -10.23 -13.25
N THR A 150 10.84 -10.59 -14.53
CA THR A 150 10.25 -9.79 -15.60
C THR A 150 9.04 -10.47 -16.21
N HIS A 151 8.03 -9.66 -16.55
CA HIS A 151 6.92 -10.06 -17.39
C HIS A 151 6.73 -8.99 -18.47
N PRO A 152 6.79 -9.34 -19.77
CA PRO A 152 6.58 -8.38 -20.85
C PRO A 152 5.30 -7.55 -20.65
N GLY A 153 5.35 -6.27 -21.00
CA GLY A 153 4.24 -5.33 -20.85
C GLY A 153 4.17 -4.61 -19.49
N TYR A 154 5.04 -4.93 -18.54
CA TYR A 154 5.06 -4.26 -17.22
C TYR A 154 6.33 -3.44 -16.96
N GLY A 155 7.13 -3.15 -17.99
CA GLY A 155 8.44 -2.48 -17.82
C GLY A 155 8.34 -1.13 -17.13
N ALA A 156 7.44 -0.24 -17.57
CA ALA A 156 7.25 1.07 -16.96
C ALA A 156 6.73 0.97 -15.51
N TYR A 157 5.77 0.08 -15.25
CA TYR A 157 5.26 -0.19 -13.89
C TYR A 157 6.38 -0.72 -12.97
N ALA A 158 7.12 -1.72 -13.42
CA ALA A 158 8.21 -2.33 -12.64
C ALA A 158 9.32 -1.32 -12.34
N ALA A 159 9.64 -0.41 -13.28
CA ALA A 159 10.60 0.67 -13.05
C ALA A 159 10.16 1.58 -11.88
N MET A 160 8.86 1.95 -11.81
CA MET A 160 8.34 2.74 -10.70
C MET A 160 8.37 1.96 -9.38
N LYS A 161 8.09 0.66 -9.41
CA LYS A 161 8.19 -0.19 -8.21
C LYS A 161 9.63 -0.41 -7.76
N GLY A 162 10.60 -0.46 -8.67
CA GLY A 162 12.03 -0.42 -8.34
C GLY A 162 12.45 0.92 -7.73
N ALA A 163 11.95 2.02 -8.28
CA ALA A 163 12.23 3.35 -7.75
C ALA A 163 11.71 3.52 -6.31
N ILE A 164 10.49 3.02 -5.99
CA ILE A 164 9.96 3.10 -4.61
C ILE A 164 10.75 2.23 -3.63
N GLU A 165 11.34 1.10 -4.06
CA GLU A 165 12.22 0.28 -3.22
C GLU A 165 13.50 1.04 -2.85
N VAL A 166 14.10 1.75 -3.81
CA VAL A 166 15.26 2.62 -3.55
C VAL A 166 14.86 3.76 -2.62
N LEU A 167 13.76 4.45 -2.91
CA LEU A 167 13.23 5.54 -2.09
C LEU A 167 12.99 5.09 -0.64
N SER A 168 12.47 3.87 -0.43
CA SER A 168 12.25 3.32 0.91
C SER A 168 13.54 3.25 1.73
N LYS A 169 14.68 2.93 1.11
CA LYS A 169 15.99 2.90 1.79
C LYS A 169 16.45 4.29 2.21
N TYR A 170 16.26 5.30 1.34
CA TYR A 170 16.58 6.69 1.66
C TYR A 170 15.70 7.22 2.79
N MET A 171 14.38 7.01 2.71
CA MET A 171 13.45 7.36 3.78
C MET A 171 13.82 6.67 5.10
N ALA A 172 14.20 5.39 5.08
CA ALA A 172 14.63 4.66 6.27
C ALA A 172 15.85 5.28 6.92
N LYS A 173 16.81 5.75 6.12
CA LYS A 173 18.01 6.42 6.61
C LYS A 173 17.71 7.82 7.17
N GLU A 174 16.94 8.60 6.46
CA GLU A 174 16.63 10.00 6.82
C GLU A 174 15.69 10.10 8.03
N LEU A 175 14.74 9.17 8.15
CA LEU A 175 13.74 9.17 9.23
C LEU A 175 14.18 8.37 10.48
N GLY A 176 15.34 7.72 10.43
CA GLY A 176 15.88 6.92 11.53
C GLY A 176 16.07 7.70 12.83
N ALA A 177 16.42 8.99 12.77
CA ALA A 177 16.54 9.84 13.97
C ALA A 177 15.19 10.02 14.71
N ARG A 178 14.05 9.88 14.01
CA ARG A 178 12.72 9.86 14.60
C ARG A 178 12.26 8.46 15.01
N GLY A 179 13.12 7.45 14.89
CA GLY A 179 12.76 6.04 15.13
C GLY A 179 11.74 5.49 14.12
N ILE A 180 11.51 6.17 12.99
CA ILE A 180 10.57 5.71 11.96
C ILE A 180 11.25 4.69 11.07
N ALA A 181 10.75 3.46 11.06
CA ALA A 181 11.20 2.42 10.15
C ALA A 181 10.45 2.49 8.82
N VAL A 182 11.16 2.32 7.71
CA VAL A 182 10.58 2.33 6.36
C VAL A 182 11.00 1.08 5.60
N ASN A 183 10.01 0.32 5.13
CA ASN A 183 10.24 -0.91 4.37
C ASN A 183 9.35 -0.94 3.12
N SER A 184 9.61 -1.87 2.23
CA SER A 184 8.72 -2.21 1.13
C SER A 184 8.30 -3.68 1.20
N ILE A 185 7.03 -3.94 0.88
CA ILE A 185 6.51 -5.30 0.65
C ILE A 185 6.29 -5.48 -0.85
N ALA A 186 6.73 -6.61 -1.39
CA ALA A 186 6.65 -6.94 -2.81
C ALA A 186 5.76 -8.18 -3.00
N PRO A 187 4.45 -8.01 -3.23
CA PRO A 187 3.54 -9.10 -3.56
C PRO A 187 3.90 -9.75 -4.90
N GLY A 188 3.63 -11.05 -5.01
CA GLY A 188 3.58 -11.77 -6.27
C GLY A 188 2.28 -11.51 -7.04
N ALA A 189 1.84 -12.47 -7.84
CA ALA A 189 0.52 -12.43 -8.49
C ALA A 189 -0.57 -12.71 -7.45
N ILE A 190 -1.51 -11.78 -7.30
CA ILE A 190 -2.60 -11.85 -6.32
C ILE A 190 -3.95 -11.64 -7.03
N GLU A 191 -4.93 -12.48 -6.69
CA GLU A 191 -6.31 -12.39 -7.19
C GLU A 191 -7.03 -11.16 -6.64
N THR A 192 -6.96 -10.06 -7.36
CA THR A 192 -7.62 -8.78 -7.05
C THR A 192 -8.17 -8.14 -8.32
N ASP A 193 -8.82 -6.98 -8.20
CA ASP A 193 -9.21 -6.17 -9.38
C ASP A 193 -8.04 -5.43 -10.04
N PHE A 194 -6.82 -5.56 -9.51
CA PHE A 194 -5.64 -4.92 -10.09
C PHE A 194 -5.42 -5.39 -11.54
N GLY A 195 -5.10 -4.46 -12.43
CA GLY A 195 -4.93 -4.79 -13.85
C GLY A 195 -6.19 -5.33 -14.51
N GLY A 196 -7.39 -4.93 -14.05
CA GLY A 196 -8.68 -5.39 -14.59
C GLY A 196 -9.08 -6.80 -14.14
N GLY A 197 -8.51 -7.31 -13.04
CA GLY A 197 -8.86 -8.62 -12.49
C GLY A 197 -8.26 -9.81 -13.26
N THR A 198 -7.34 -9.56 -14.17
CA THR A 198 -6.85 -10.59 -15.13
C THR A 198 -6.29 -11.82 -14.44
N VAL A 199 -5.59 -11.68 -13.31
CA VAL A 199 -5.05 -12.84 -12.54
C VAL A 199 -6.18 -13.70 -11.97
N ARG A 200 -7.27 -13.10 -11.52
CA ARG A 200 -8.43 -13.79 -10.95
C ARG A 200 -9.31 -14.42 -12.03
N ASP A 201 -9.58 -13.66 -13.11
CA ASP A 201 -10.65 -13.97 -14.05
C ASP A 201 -10.19 -14.77 -15.28
N ASN A 202 -8.86 -14.81 -15.55
CA ASN A 202 -8.29 -15.61 -16.64
C ASN A 202 -7.69 -16.91 -16.09
N ALA A 203 -8.41 -18.02 -16.21
CA ALA A 203 -8.00 -19.31 -15.68
C ALA A 203 -6.67 -19.82 -16.26
N GLN A 204 -6.36 -19.56 -17.54
CA GLN A 204 -5.11 -19.99 -18.17
C GLN A 204 -3.92 -19.21 -17.58
N LEU A 205 -4.05 -17.90 -17.44
CA LEU A 205 -3.02 -17.07 -16.80
C LEU A 205 -2.85 -17.46 -15.33
N ASN A 206 -3.94 -17.67 -14.60
CA ASN A 206 -3.92 -18.09 -13.20
C ASN A 206 -3.14 -19.40 -13.03
N GLN A 207 -3.46 -20.44 -13.83
CA GLN A 207 -2.75 -21.72 -13.83
C GLN A 207 -1.27 -21.59 -14.19
N PHE A 208 -0.95 -20.77 -15.19
CA PHE A 208 0.45 -20.50 -15.56
C PHE A 208 1.23 -19.89 -14.39
N LEU A 209 0.68 -18.85 -13.74
CA LEU A 209 1.32 -18.17 -12.62
C LEU A 209 1.40 -19.08 -11.38
N ALA A 210 0.38 -19.90 -11.13
CA ALA A 210 0.40 -20.90 -10.07
C ALA A 210 1.52 -21.93 -10.26
N ALA A 211 1.74 -22.38 -11.50
CA ALA A 211 2.83 -23.30 -11.82
C ALA A 211 4.24 -22.69 -11.65
N GLN A 212 4.36 -21.35 -11.69
CA GLN A 212 5.61 -20.62 -11.41
C GLN A 212 5.77 -20.23 -9.93
N THR A 213 4.82 -20.60 -9.08
CA THR A 213 4.82 -20.27 -7.65
C THR A 213 5.11 -21.53 -6.83
N ALA A 214 6.14 -21.50 -5.98
CA ALA A 214 6.55 -22.67 -5.20
C ALA A 214 5.43 -23.25 -4.32
N LEU A 215 4.52 -22.39 -3.81
CA LEU A 215 3.34 -22.84 -3.06
C LEU A 215 2.20 -23.34 -3.94
N GLY A 216 2.39 -23.45 -5.27
CA GLY A 216 1.48 -24.12 -6.21
C GLY A 216 0.17 -23.37 -6.51
N ARG A 217 0.06 -22.12 -6.11
CA ARG A 217 -1.11 -21.26 -6.39
C ARG A 217 -0.73 -19.79 -6.53
N VAL A 218 -1.57 -19.00 -7.15
CA VAL A 218 -1.50 -17.54 -7.02
C VAL A 218 -1.93 -17.12 -5.60
N GLY A 219 -1.51 -15.94 -5.17
CA GLY A 219 -1.91 -15.41 -3.87
C GLY A 219 -3.34 -14.88 -3.87
N VAL A 220 -3.90 -14.73 -2.68
CA VAL A 220 -5.16 -14.02 -2.43
C VAL A 220 -4.90 -12.82 -1.51
N PRO A 221 -5.80 -11.83 -1.42
CA PRO A 221 -5.61 -10.69 -0.52
C PRO A 221 -5.27 -11.10 0.92
N ASP A 222 -5.83 -12.22 1.40
CA ASP A 222 -5.58 -12.76 2.75
C ASP A 222 -4.15 -13.27 2.97
N ASP A 223 -3.35 -13.46 1.94
CA ASP A 223 -1.92 -13.73 2.07
C ASP A 223 -1.11 -12.45 2.34
N ILE A 224 -1.63 -11.29 1.93
CA ILE A 224 -0.88 -10.02 1.96
C ILE A 224 -1.29 -9.11 3.13
N GLY A 225 -2.58 -9.01 3.45
CA GLY A 225 -3.04 -8.18 4.56
C GLY A 225 -2.39 -8.54 5.90
N PRO A 226 -2.40 -9.82 6.32
CA PRO A 226 -1.69 -10.26 7.52
C PRO A 226 -0.17 -10.02 7.47
N ALA A 227 0.48 -10.15 6.30
CA ALA A 227 1.89 -9.85 6.13
C ALA A 227 2.18 -8.36 6.34
N ILE A 228 1.31 -7.46 5.81
CA ILE A 228 1.39 -6.02 6.09
C ILE A 228 1.24 -5.75 7.60
N ALA A 229 0.25 -6.36 8.24
CA ALA A 229 0.01 -6.18 9.67
C ALA A 229 1.19 -6.69 10.52
N MET A 230 1.81 -7.80 10.14
CA MET A 230 3.03 -8.31 10.77
C MET A 230 4.21 -7.31 10.64
N LEU A 231 4.43 -6.75 9.45
CA LEU A 231 5.52 -5.79 9.21
C LEU A 231 5.32 -4.45 9.95
N LEU A 232 4.08 -4.13 10.32
CA LEU A 232 3.77 -2.95 11.12
C LEU A 232 3.71 -3.25 12.63
N SER A 233 3.83 -4.51 13.05
CA SER A 233 3.81 -4.92 14.45
C SER A 233 5.13 -4.64 15.17
N ASP A 234 5.12 -4.71 16.51
CA ASP A 234 6.31 -4.52 17.32
C ASP A 234 7.37 -5.62 17.11
N GLY A 235 6.96 -6.80 16.66
CA GLY A 235 7.88 -7.86 16.28
C GLY A 235 8.81 -7.49 15.12
N ALA A 236 8.39 -6.57 14.25
CA ALA A 236 9.16 -6.09 13.12
C ALA A 236 9.99 -4.81 13.39
N ARG A 237 10.11 -4.38 14.67
CA ARG A 237 10.74 -3.10 15.04
C ARG A 237 12.20 -2.93 14.58
N TRP A 238 12.90 -4.04 14.33
CA TRP A 238 14.31 -4.03 13.89
C TRP A 238 14.47 -4.23 12.37
N ILE A 239 13.35 -4.34 11.64
CA ILE A 239 13.34 -4.43 10.17
C ILE A 239 13.23 -3.01 9.62
N ASN A 240 14.30 -2.54 8.94
CA ASN A 240 14.36 -1.19 8.38
C ASN A 240 15.13 -1.18 7.06
N GLY A 241 14.63 -0.44 6.07
CA GLY A 241 15.24 -0.31 4.74
C GLY A 241 15.17 -1.59 3.89
N GLN A 242 14.29 -2.54 4.24
CA GLN A 242 14.22 -3.84 3.59
C GLN A 242 13.10 -3.90 2.54
N ARG A 243 13.35 -4.72 1.52
CA ARG A 243 12.35 -5.22 0.59
C ARG A 243 11.98 -6.63 1.00
N ILE A 244 10.75 -6.82 1.43
CA ILE A 244 10.22 -8.11 1.84
C ILE A 244 9.33 -8.65 0.72
N GLU A 245 9.70 -9.78 0.14
CA GLU A 245 8.88 -10.43 -0.87
C GLU A 245 7.80 -11.31 -0.22
N ALA A 246 6.56 -11.16 -0.69
CA ALA A 246 5.40 -11.93 -0.28
C ALA A 246 4.74 -12.52 -1.54
N SER A 247 5.40 -13.49 -2.17
CA SER A 247 5.04 -14.01 -3.49
C SER A 247 4.72 -15.50 -3.51
N GLY A 248 4.74 -16.18 -2.36
CA GLY A 248 4.60 -17.63 -2.31
C GLY A 248 5.76 -18.38 -2.97
N GLY A 249 6.91 -17.71 -3.16
CA GLY A 249 8.07 -18.27 -3.87
C GLY A 249 7.90 -18.25 -5.40
N MET A 250 7.29 -17.23 -5.94
CA MET A 250 7.10 -17.06 -7.37
C MET A 250 8.45 -16.87 -8.09
N PHE A 251 8.73 -17.67 -9.13
CA PHE A 251 9.97 -17.66 -9.91
C PHE A 251 11.26 -17.77 -9.05
N LEU A 252 11.27 -18.67 -8.07
CA LEU A 252 12.46 -19.07 -7.36
C LEU A 252 13.38 -19.93 -8.24
#